data_4212abcce5bcf8fadf7b7645e2f93419
#
_entry.id   4212abcce5bcf8fadf7b7645e2f93419
#
_cell.length_a   1.000
_cell.length_b   1.000
_cell.length_c   1.000
_cell.angle_alpha   90.00
_cell.angle_beta   90.00
_cell.angle_gamma   90.00
#
_symmetry.space_group_name_H-M   'P 1'
#
loop_
_entity.id
_entity.type
_entity.pdbx_description
1 polymer ?
#
loop_
_entity_poly.entity_id
_entity_poly.type
_entity_poly.pdbx_seq_one_letter_code
_entity_poly.pdbx_strand_id
1 'polypeptide(L)'
;MEMIALYSKILSQLNETIVAMTEPAFDALMQAGTVEQRRRAARELLDVQHARLVLGNMVLADIAARLKENERAFLDGIESLDEALERLEDIEAILGTVSTVLKIVGRVVTLL
;
A
#
# COMPACT_ATOMS: atom_id res chain seq x y z
N MET A 1 19.19 1.40 -4.89
CA MET A 1 18.43 0.33 -5.58
C MET A 1 18.13 0.76 -7.01
N GLU A 2 18.19 -0.15 -7.93
CA GLU A 2 17.82 0.10 -9.32
C GLU A 2 16.32 0.42 -9.41
N MET A 3 15.94 1.38 -10.28
CA MET A 3 14.56 1.87 -10.34
C MET A 3 13.56 0.81 -10.81
N ILE A 4 13.95 -0.08 -11.73
CA ILE A 4 13.05 -1.15 -12.14
C ILE A 4 12.79 -2.14 -11.00
N ALA A 5 13.80 -2.42 -10.18
CA ALA A 5 13.64 -3.27 -9.01
C ALA A 5 12.75 -2.61 -7.95
N LEU A 6 12.91 -1.31 -7.72
CA LEU A 6 12.07 -0.56 -6.80
C LEU A 6 10.62 -0.53 -7.30
N TYR A 7 10.41 -0.24 -8.56
CA TYR A 7 9.08 -0.22 -9.18
C TYR A 7 8.37 -1.57 -9.01
N SER A 8 9.08 -2.67 -9.33
CA SER A 8 8.54 -4.02 -9.17
C SER A 8 8.22 -4.34 -7.72
N LYS A 9 9.08 -3.91 -6.80
CA LYS A 9 8.87 -4.13 -5.35
C LYS A 9 7.63 -3.41 -4.85
N ILE A 10 7.40 -2.17 -5.31
CA ILE A 10 6.21 -1.41 -4.93
C ILE A 10 4.94 -2.09 -5.46
N LEU A 11 4.93 -2.47 -6.74
CA LEU A 11 3.78 -3.16 -7.33
C LEU A 11 3.50 -4.48 -6.62
N SER A 12 4.54 -5.25 -6.32
CA SER A 12 4.43 -6.49 -5.57
C SER A 12 3.81 -6.28 -4.19
N GLN A 13 4.25 -5.24 -3.48
CA GLN A 13 3.70 -4.90 -2.16
C GLN A 13 2.24 -4.48 -2.24
N LEU A 14 1.86 -3.71 -3.24
CA LEU A 14 0.46 -3.34 -3.44
C LEU A 14 -0.40 -4.58 -3.69
N ASN A 15 0.07 -5.52 -4.50
CA ASN A 15 -0.61 -6.79 -4.73
C ASN A 15 -0.73 -7.62 -3.45
N GLU A 16 0.34 -7.75 -2.68
CA GLU A 16 0.34 -8.47 -1.41
C GLU A 16 -0.64 -7.85 -0.42
N THR A 17 -0.71 -6.53 -0.39
CA THR A 17 -1.65 -5.81 0.46
C THR A 17 -3.09 -6.09 0.07
N ILE A 18 -3.40 -6.09 -1.23
CA ILE A 18 -4.73 -6.43 -1.73
C ILE A 18 -5.12 -7.86 -1.31
N VAL A 19 -4.21 -8.81 -1.49
CA VAL A 19 -4.44 -10.21 -1.11
C VAL A 19 -4.69 -10.31 0.40
N ALA A 20 -3.82 -9.69 1.22
CA ALA A 20 -3.94 -9.74 2.67
C ALA A 20 -5.26 -9.14 3.16
N MET A 21 -5.67 -8.00 2.60
CA MET A 21 -6.89 -7.31 2.99
C MET A 21 -8.17 -8.00 2.52
N THR A 22 -8.07 -9.02 1.64
CA THR A 22 -9.20 -9.82 1.17
C THR A 22 -9.24 -11.22 1.80
N GLU A 23 -8.28 -11.54 2.65
CA GLU A 23 -8.23 -12.85 3.31
C GLU A 23 -9.16 -12.92 4.53
N PRO A 24 -9.65 -14.14 4.88
CA PRO A 24 -10.54 -14.33 6.03
C PRO A 24 -9.95 -13.84 7.36
N ALA A 25 -8.64 -13.97 7.57
CA ALA A 25 -7.99 -13.51 8.80
C ALA A 25 -8.11 -12.00 8.98
N PHE A 26 -7.95 -11.23 7.90
CA PHE A 26 -8.13 -9.79 7.94
C PHE A 26 -9.60 -9.43 8.19
N ASP A 27 -10.53 -10.11 7.52
CA ASP A 27 -11.96 -9.90 7.73
C ASP A 27 -12.36 -10.15 9.19
N ALA A 28 -11.85 -11.22 9.78
CA ALA A 28 -12.11 -11.54 11.19
C ALA A 28 -11.61 -10.43 12.12
N LEU A 29 -10.44 -9.87 11.84
CA LEU A 29 -9.90 -8.74 12.60
C LEU A 29 -10.80 -7.51 12.46
N MET A 30 -11.24 -7.20 11.25
CA MET A 30 -12.13 -6.05 10.99
C MET A 30 -13.49 -6.21 11.66
N GLN A 31 -14.04 -7.42 11.72
CA GLN A 31 -15.31 -7.67 12.41
C GLN A 31 -15.22 -7.41 13.91
N ALA A 32 -14.04 -7.56 14.51
CA ALA A 32 -13.81 -7.21 15.91
C ALA A 32 -13.62 -5.70 16.12
N GLY A 33 -13.45 -4.94 15.05
CA GLY A 33 -13.24 -3.50 15.11
C GLY A 33 -14.55 -2.69 15.05
N THR A 34 -14.39 -1.37 14.93
CA THR A 34 -15.53 -0.44 14.85
C THR A 34 -16.08 -0.36 13.42
N VAL A 35 -17.29 0.17 13.28
CA VAL A 35 -17.89 0.45 11.96
C VAL A 35 -17.01 1.40 11.16
N GLU A 36 -16.44 2.42 11.82
CA GLU A 36 -15.56 3.38 11.15
C GLU A 36 -14.28 2.72 10.63
N GLN A 37 -13.70 1.81 11.41
CA GLN A 37 -12.52 1.05 10.99
C GLN A 37 -12.84 0.16 9.78
N ARG A 38 -13.99 -0.51 9.78
CA ARG A 38 -14.42 -1.31 8.64
C ARG A 38 -14.62 -0.47 7.38
N ARG A 39 -15.25 0.70 7.52
CA ARG A 39 -15.43 1.64 6.40
C ARG A 39 -14.10 2.14 5.86
N ARG A 40 -13.19 2.49 6.76
CA ARG A 40 -11.85 2.94 6.39
C ARG A 40 -11.08 1.84 5.67
N ALA A 41 -11.15 0.61 6.17
CA ALA A 41 -10.50 -0.53 5.54
C ALA A 41 -11.04 -0.77 4.12
N ALA A 42 -12.35 -0.72 3.92
CA ALA A 42 -12.95 -0.88 2.60
C ALA A 42 -12.50 0.22 1.64
N ARG A 43 -12.45 1.45 2.10
CA ARG A 43 -11.97 2.59 1.29
C ARG A 43 -10.50 2.43 0.94
N GLU A 44 -9.67 2.07 1.91
CA GLU A 44 -8.24 1.87 1.68
C GLU A 44 -7.97 0.72 0.72
N LEU A 45 -8.76 -0.35 0.77
CA LEU A 45 -8.64 -1.44 -0.20
C LEU A 45 -8.90 -0.96 -1.62
N LEU A 46 -9.96 -0.15 -1.82
CA LEU A 46 -10.23 0.46 -3.11
C LEU A 46 -9.09 1.38 -3.56
N ASP A 47 -8.55 2.16 -2.63
CA ASP A 47 -7.43 3.06 -2.92
C ASP A 47 -6.17 2.30 -3.30
N VAL A 48 -5.87 1.18 -2.63
CA VAL A 48 -4.73 0.32 -2.98
C VAL A 48 -4.91 -0.29 -4.37
N GLN A 49 -6.10 -0.80 -4.67
CA GLN A 49 -6.42 -1.35 -5.99
C GLN A 49 -6.25 -0.28 -7.08
N HIS A 50 -6.73 0.92 -6.83
CA HIS A 50 -6.59 2.05 -7.75
C HIS A 50 -5.11 2.46 -7.93
N ALA A 51 -4.38 2.58 -6.83
CA ALA A 51 -2.95 2.91 -6.86
C ALA A 51 -2.15 1.88 -7.66
N ARG A 52 -2.43 0.61 -7.45
CA ARG A 52 -1.79 -0.48 -8.19
C ARG A 52 -2.07 -0.38 -9.68
N LEU A 53 -3.31 -0.08 -10.06
CA LEU A 53 -3.69 0.07 -11.45
C LEU A 53 -3.00 1.28 -12.10
N VAL A 54 -3.07 2.43 -11.45
CA VAL A 54 -2.47 3.67 -11.99
C VAL A 54 -0.96 3.54 -12.10
N LEU A 55 -0.29 3.10 -11.03
CA LEU A 55 1.16 2.95 -11.02
C LEU A 55 1.60 1.88 -12.03
N GLY A 56 0.90 0.76 -12.11
CA GLY A 56 1.22 -0.33 -13.03
C GLY A 56 1.09 0.03 -14.51
N ASN A 57 0.34 1.07 -14.82
CA ASN A 57 0.18 1.56 -16.20
C ASN A 57 1.16 2.68 -16.56
N MET A 58 2.01 3.11 -15.63
CA MET A 58 2.98 4.17 -15.89
C MET A 58 4.20 3.62 -16.62
N VAL A 59 4.76 4.45 -17.50
CA VAL A 59 6.05 4.16 -18.13
C VAL A 59 7.15 4.52 -17.13
N LEU A 60 8.01 3.56 -16.82
CA LEU A 60 9.06 3.74 -15.80
C LEU A 60 9.93 4.96 -16.06
N ALA A 61 10.28 5.23 -17.32
CA ALA A 61 11.10 6.39 -17.67
C ALA A 61 10.46 7.72 -17.24
N ASP A 62 9.12 7.78 -17.24
CA ASP A 62 8.39 9.01 -16.89
C ASP A 62 8.34 9.27 -15.38
N ILE A 63 8.49 8.25 -14.56
CA ILE A 63 8.38 8.36 -13.11
C ILE A 63 9.68 8.05 -12.37
N ALA A 64 10.74 7.66 -13.07
CA ALA A 64 11.99 7.20 -12.45
C ALA A 64 12.60 8.23 -11.49
N ALA A 65 12.59 9.51 -11.83
CA ALA A 65 13.13 10.56 -10.97
C ALA A 65 12.34 10.67 -9.65
N ARG A 66 11.02 10.62 -9.73
CA ARG A 66 10.15 10.68 -8.54
C ARG A 66 10.26 9.42 -7.69
N LEU A 67 10.43 8.26 -8.33
CA LEU A 67 10.71 7.02 -7.60
C LEU A 67 12.01 7.12 -6.82
N LYS A 68 13.06 7.65 -7.45
CA LYS A 68 14.35 7.83 -6.80
C LYS A 68 14.27 8.78 -5.62
N GLU A 69 13.58 9.92 -5.78
CA GLU A 69 13.39 10.89 -4.70
C GLU A 69 12.65 10.31 -3.50
N ASN A 70 11.77 9.34 -3.73
CA ASN A 70 10.96 8.71 -2.71
C ASN A 70 11.41 7.30 -2.33
N GLU A 71 12.57 6.86 -2.81
CA GLU A 71 13.08 5.50 -2.60
C GLU A 71 13.09 5.11 -1.13
N ARG A 72 13.69 5.93 -0.27
CA ARG A 72 13.81 5.65 1.16
C ARG A 72 12.43 5.54 1.81
N ALA A 73 11.54 6.47 1.48
CA ALA A 73 10.18 6.47 2.01
C ALA A 73 9.43 5.20 1.61
N PHE A 74 9.59 4.74 0.35
CA PHE A 74 8.99 3.49 -0.10
C PHE A 74 9.54 2.29 0.64
N LEU A 75 10.85 2.18 0.76
CA LEU A 75 11.48 1.03 1.43
C LEU A 75 11.04 0.93 2.89
N ASP A 76 11.03 2.05 3.60
CA ASP A 76 10.59 2.10 5.00
C ASP A 76 9.09 1.81 5.12
N GLY A 77 8.28 2.38 4.23
CA GLY A 77 6.83 2.17 4.22
C GLY A 77 6.45 0.72 3.91
N ILE A 78 7.10 0.10 2.95
CA ILE A 78 6.88 -1.31 2.58
C ILE A 78 7.23 -2.22 3.75
N GLU A 79 8.37 -1.98 4.42
CA GLU A 79 8.78 -2.77 5.58
C GLU A 79 7.76 -2.67 6.71
N SER A 80 7.32 -1.45 7.02
CA SER A 80 6.32 -1.23 8.08
C SER A 80 4.98 -1.87 7.75
N LEU A 81 4.55 -1.79 6.49
CA LEU A 81 3.29 -2.39 6.05
C LEU A 81 3.36 -3.92 6.10
N ASP A 82 4.47 -4.49 5.65
CA ASP A 82 4.67 -5.94 5.67
C ASP A 82 4.61 -6.48 7.10
N GLU A 83 5.29 -5.82 8.04
CA GLU A 83 5.24 -6.18 9.46
C GLU A 83 3.83 -6.09 10.03
N ALA A 84 3.11 -5.01 9.72
CA ALA A 84 1.74 -4.83 10.21
C ALA A 84 0.79 -5.90 9.69
N LEU A 85 0.92 -6.28 8.42
CA LEU A 85 0.09 -7.32 7.80
C LEU A 85 0.43 -8.72 8.31
N GLU A 86 1.70 -8.99 8.65
CA GLU A 86 2.08 -10.27 9.24
C GLU A 86 1.51 -10.47 10.64
N ARG A 87 1.46 -9.41 11.44
CA ARG A 87 0.97 -9.50 12.82
C ARG A 87 -0.54 -9.60 12.92
N LEU A 88 -1.27 -8.84 12.10
CA LEU A 88 -2.74 -8.76 12.12
C LEU A 88 -3.32 -8.55 13.52
N GLU A 89 -2.70 -7.69 14.31
CA GLU A 89 -3.09 -7.44 15.71
C GLU A 89 -3.71 -6.07 15.92
N ASP A 90 -3.16 -5.05 15.26
CA ASP A 90 -3.52 -3.66 15.48
C ASP A 90 -4.13 -3.06 14.21
N ILE A 91 -5.44 -2.88 14.23
CA ILE A 91 -6.19 -2.31 13.09
C ILE A 91 -5.65 -0.92 12.73
N GLU A 92 -5.41 -0.05 13.70
CA GLU A 92 -4.93 1.30 13.44
C GLU A 92 -3.52 1.30 12.84
N ALA A 93 -2.66 0.41 13.29
CA ALA A 93 -1.31 0.26 12.72
C ALA A 93 -1.38 -0.20 11.27
N ILE A 94 -2.24 -1.17 10.95
CA ILE A 94 -2.43 -1.66 9.58
C ILE A 94 -2.95 -0.54 8.68
N LEU A 95 -4.06 0.09 9.06
CA LEU A 95 -4.69 1.13 8.25
C LEU A 95 -3.78 2.36 8.13
N GLY A 96 -3.04 2.71 9.18
CA GLY A 96 -2.09 3.81 9.16
C GLY A 96 -0.92 3.57 8.22
N THR A 97 -0.37 2.35 8.18
CA THR A 97 0.74 2.02 7.27
C THR A 97 0.27 1.92 5.82
N VAL A 98 -0.92 1.39 5.57
CA VAL A 98 -1.53 1.42 4.22
C VAL A 98 -1.67 2.86 3.74
N SER A 99 -2.23 3.74 4.59
CA SER A 99 -2.38 5.16 4.26
C SER A 99 -1.04 5.82 3.96
N THR A 100 0.00 5.52 4.72
CA THR A 100 1.35 6.06 4.50
C THR A 100 1.89 5.65 3.13
N VAL A 101 1.79 4.38 2.77
CA VAL A 101 2.25 3.89 1.45
C VAL A 101 1.47 4.57 0.33
N LEU A 102 0.15 4.71 0.48
CA LEU A 102 -0.70 5.39 -0.52
C LEU A 102 -0.28 6.85 -0.71
N LYS A 103 0.07 7.56 0.36
CA LYS A 103 0.58 8.93 0.27
C LYS A 103 1.89 9.01 -0.50
N ILE A 104 2.77 8.04 -0.30
CA ILE A 104 4.05 8.00 -1.03
C ILE A 104 3.80 7.72 -2.51
N VAL A 105 2.90 6.80 -2.84
CA VAL A 105 2.51 6.55 -4.23
C VAL A 105 1.96 7.84 -4.87
N GLY A 106 1.17 8.60 -4.12
CA GLY A 106 0.62 9.89 -4.57
C GLY A 106 1.66 10.96 -4.86
N ARG A 107 2.89 10.81 -4.37
CA ARG A 107 4.02 11.69 -4.71
C ARG A 107 4.62 11.34 -6.06
N VAL A 108 4.38 10.15 -6.56
CA VAL A 108 4.94 9.64 -7.82
C VAL A 108 3.95 9.72 -8.95
N VAL A 109 2.67 9.42 -8.68
CA VAL A 109 1.59 9.45 -9.66
C VAL A 109 0.36 10.14 -9.09
N THR A 110 -0.49 10.67 -9.97
CA THR A 110 -1.75 11.28 -9.55
C THR A 110 -2.82 10.20 -9.35
N LEU A 111 -3.39 10.15 -8.16
CA LEU A 111 -4.40 9.15 -7.76
C LEU A 111 -5.84 9.73 -7.76
N LEU A 112 -6.14 10.61 -8.69
CA LEU A 112 -7.49 11.21 -8.79
C LEU A 112 -8.40 10.42 -9.71
#